data_ebd2d4f773572c24536a2e9ab4aa3fec
#
_entry.id   ebd2d4f773572c24536a2e9ab4aa3fec
#
_cell.length_a   1.000
_cell.length_b   1.000
_cell.length_c   1.000
_cell.angle_alpha   90.00
_cell.angle_beta   90.00
_cell.angle_gamma   90.00
#
_symmetry.space_group_name_H-M   'P 1'
#
loop_
_entity.id
_entity.type
_entity.pdbx_description
1 polymer ?
#
loop_
_entity_poly.entity_id
_entity_poly.type
_entity_poly.pdbx_seq_one_letter_code
_entity_poly.pdbx_strand_id
1 'polypeptide(L)'
;MLSSQFEVVRIDGEDYRHRGLPNAPSPLPDDAALDAAVEQHFAGRRVAIDDFDALVEHLSRVHPSRYRALIEGLDAIAWRGVRTIDQQAVALRFVVLADRLYDRDLPILSTGVPFDRVFTEEMMAGGYQKKYYRAVSRLTALAREADEA
;
A
#
# COMPACT_ATOMS: atom_id res chain seq x y z
N MET A 1 -8.08 -22.07 17.70
CA MET A 1 -8.30 -22.36 17.35
C MET A 1 -8.32 -22.63 16.84
N LEU A 2 -7.71 -22.61 17.05
CA LEU A 2 -7.84 -23.00 16.47
C LEU A 2 -8.21 -23.12 15.96
N SER A 3 -8.09 -23.21 16.11
CA SER A 3 -8.36 -23.48 15.48
C SER A 3 -8.23 -23.49 15.00
N SER A 4 -8.04 -23.63 15.23
CA SER A 4 -7.88 -23.71 14.74
C SER A 4 -7.31 -23.80 14.16
N GLN A 5 -6.91 -24.09 14.19
CA GLN A 5 -6.42 -24.24 13.82
C GLN A 5 -6.27 -24.55 13.11
N PHE A 6 -6.43 -25.02 12.91
CA PHE A 6 -6.53 -25.39 12.16
C PHE A 6 -7.22 -25.57 11.55
N GLU A 7 -7.59 -25.47 11.60
CA GLU A 7 -8.12 -25.66 10.93
C GLU A 7 -8.21 -25.73 9.96
N VAL A 8 -8.23 -26.10 9.62
CA VAL A 8 -8.32 -26.11 8.75
C VAL A 8 -8.47 -26.29 7.83
N VAL A 9 -8.69 -26.34 7.77
CA VAL A 9 -8.86 -26.69 6.88
C VAL A 9 -9.23 -26.60 5.50
N ARG A 10 -10.13 -26.85 4.70
CA ARG A 10 -10.16 -26.65 3.49
C ARG A 10 -10.08 -25.36 3.10
N ILE A 11 -9.29 -25.00 2.56
CA ILE A 11 -9.05 -23.62 2.30
C ILE A 11 -8.66 -23.49 0.85
N ASP A 12 -9.36 -22.64 0.11
CA ASP A 12 -9.01 -22.45 -1.28
C ASP A 12 -7.73 -21.62 -1.36
N GLY A 13 -7.16 -21.51 -2.55
CA GLY A 13 -5.87 -20.87 -2.73
C GLY A 13 -5.89 -19.41 -2.35
N GLU A 14 -7.00 -18.74 -2.56
CA GLU A 14 -7.09 -17.34 -2.24
C GLU A 14 -7.06 -17.11 -0.73
N ASP A 15 -7.85 -17.88 0.01
CA ASP A 15 -7.85 -17.78 1.46
C ASP A 15 -6.47 -18.06 2.01
N TYR A 16 -5.81 -19.08 1.47
CA TYR A 16 -4.48 -19.43 1.93
C TYR A 16 -3.50 -18.29 1.69
N ARG A 17 -3.56 -17.67 0.52
CA ARG A 17 -2.66 -16.59 0.16
C ARG A 17 -2.74 -15.41 1.11
N HIS A 18 -3.96 -15.13 1.60
CA HIS A 18 -4.18 -13.96 2.43
C HIS A 18 -4.14 -14.25 3.94
N ARG A 19 -3.87 -15.48 4.32
CA ARG A 19 -3.97 -15.87 5.73
C ARG A 19 -3.05 -15.13 6.66
N GLY A 20 -1.84 -14.88 6.24
CA GLY A 20 -0.86 -14.24 7.09
C GLY A 20 -0.87 -12.74 7.03
N LEU A 21 -1.74 -12.16 6.23
CA LEU A 21 -1.76 -10.71 6.04
C LEU A 21 -2.74 -10.06 7.00
N PRO A 22 -2.39 -8.90 7.57
CA PRO A 22 -3.36 -8.14 8.32
C PRO A 22 -4.44 -7.62 7.39
N ASN A 23 -5.64 -7.40 7.92
CA ASN A 23 -6.71 -6.82 7.12
C ASN A 23 -6.37 -5.38 6.81
N ALA A 24 -6.38 -5.03 5.53
CA ALA A 24 -6.15 -3.66 5.11
C ALA A 24 -7.39 -2.83 5.42
N PRO A 25 -7.24 -1.60 5.92
CA PRO A 25 -8.37 -0.70 6.05
C PRO A 25 -9.01 -0.47 4.68
N SER A 26 -10.31 -0.24 4.67
CA SER A 26 -10.99 0.10 3.43
C SER A 26 -10.48 1.43 2.91
N PRO A 27 -10.22 1.54 1.61
CA PRO A 27 -9.88 2.84 1.06
C PRO A 27 -11.05 3.79 1.16
N LEU A 28 -10.78 5.09 1.07
CA LEU A 28 -11.83 6.09 1.07
C LEU A 28 -12.66 5.96 -0.20
N PRO A 29 -13.95 6.31 -0.16
CA PRO A 29 -14.85 5.99 -1.27
C PRO A 29 -14.59 6.80 -2.54
N ASP A 30 -14.08 8.03 -2.42
CA ASP A 30 -13.84 8.86 -3.59
C ASP A 30 -12.84 9.97 -3.25
N ASP A 31 -12.49 10.77 -4.25
CA ASP A 31 -11.50 11.83 -4.09
C ASP A 31 -11.97 12.92 -3.15
N ALA A 32 -13.26 13.19 -3.12
CA ALA A 32 -13.79 14.20 -2.21
C ALA A 32 -13.60 13.77 -0.75
N ALA A 33 -13.84 12.47 -0.47
CA ALA A 33 -13.62 11.94 0.87
C ALA A 33 -12.14 11.96 1.22
N LEU A 34 -11.27 11.70 0.25
CA LEU A 34 -9.82 11.76 0.47
C LEU A 34 -9.40 13.18 0.84
N ASP A 35 -9.85 14.15 0.07
CA ASP A 35 -9.50 15.55 0.32
C ASP A 35 -10.02 16.00 1.70
N ALA A 36 -11.23 15.57 2.06
CA ALA A 36 -11.80 15.89 3.36
C ALA A 36 -11.00 15.28 4.50
N ALA A 37 -10.55 14.02 4.32
CA ALA A 37 -9.75 13.34 5.34
C ALA A 37 -8.39 14.02 5.53
N VAL A 38 -7.77 14.47 4.43
CA VAL A 38 -6.51 15.21 4.51
C VAL A 38 -6.71 16.48 5.30
N GLU A 39 -7.76 17.25 5.00
CA GLU A 39 -8.06 18.47 5.73
C GLU A 39 -8.34 18.21 7.20
N GLN A 40 -9.09 17.16 7.48
CA GLN A 40 -9.54 16.87 8.84
C GLN A 40 -8.40 16.38 9.73
N HIS A 41 -7.54 15.51 9.21
CA HIS A 41 -6.55 14.81 10.02
C HIS A 41 -5.14 15.38 9.87
N PHE A 42 -4.86 16.07 8.77
CA PHE A 42 -3.51 16.52 8.47
C PHE A 42 -3.44 18.01 8.10
N ALA A 43 -4.39 18.80 8.57
CA ALA A 43 -4.39 20.27 8.32
C ALA A 43 -3.08 20.86 8.84
N GLY A 44 -2.47 21.72 8.02
CA GLY A 44 -1.21 22.35 8.40
C GLY A 44 0.01 21.45 8.29
N ARG A 45 -0.17 20.21 7.85
CA ARG A 45 0.92 19.25 7.68
C ARG A 45 1.30 19.16 6.21
N ARG A 46 2.46 18.58 5.95
CA ARG A 46 2.98 18.45 4.59
C ARG A 46 2.54 17.10 4.02
N VAL A 47 1.52 17.13 3.18
CA VAL A 47 0.94 15.94 2.58
C VAL A 47 1.19 15.96 1.08
N ALA A 48 1.76 14.89 0.54
CA ALA A 48 1.88 14.75 -0.91
C ALA A 48 0.64 14.02 -1.41
N ILE A 49 -0.11 14.67 -2.30
CA ILE A 49 -1.32 14.12 -2.89
C ILE A 49 -1.03 13.86 -4.36
N ASP A 50 -1.09 12.59 -4.76
CA ASP A 50 -0.76 12.18 -6.12
C ASP A 50 -1.80 11.23 -6.67
N ASP A 51 -2.00 11.29 -8.00
CA ASP A 51 -2.70 10.24 -8.70
C ASP A 51 -1.79 9.01 -8.74
N PHE A 52 -2.34 7.85 -8.44
CA PHE A 52 -1.53 6.64 -8.34
C PHE A 52 -0.83 6.32 -9.66
N ASP A 53 -1.53 6.48 -10.80
CA ASP A 53 -0.93 6.21 -12.10
C ASP A 53 0.26 7.14 -12.38
N ALA A 54 0.12 8.42 -12.03
CA ALA A 54 1.21 9.38 -12.21
C ALA A 54 2.38 9.04 -11.30
N LEU A 55 2.11 8.61 -10.08
CA LEU A 55 3.17 8.20 -9.16
C LEU A 55 3.94 7.02 -9.72
N VAL A 56 3.23 5.98 -10.16
CA VAL A 56 3.85 4.77 -10.67
C VAL A 56 4.69 5.08 -11.90
N GLU A 57 4.20 5.95 -12.78
CA GLU A 57 4.98 6.35 -13.94
C GLU A 57 6.23 7.12 -13.53
N HIS A 58 6.10 8.01 -12.56
CA HIS A 58 7.25 8.77 -12.07
C HIS A 58 8.33 7.83 -11.50
N LEU A 59 7.92 6.81 -10.74
CA LEU A 59 8.86 5.85 -10.18
C LEU A 59 9.64 5.11 -11.27
N SER A 60 9.05 4.93 -12.46
CA SER A 60 9.73 4.24 -13.54
C SER A 60 10.83 5.11 -14.18
N ARG A 61 10.81 6.43 -13.94
CA ARG A 61 11.79 7.36 -14.51
C ARG A 61 12.86 7.78 -13.53
N VAL A 62 12.73 7.41 -12.26
CA VAL A 62 13.66 7.81 -11.21
C VAL A 62 14.35 6.56 -10.68
N HIS A 63 15.65 6.62 -10.49
CA HIS A 63 16.34 5.47 -9.92
C HIS A 63 15.86 5.23 -8.49
N PRO A 64 15.64 3.97 -8.09
CA PRO A 64 15.13 3.68 -6.74
C PRO A 64 15.98 4.25 -5.61
N SER A 65 17.27 4.48 -5.83
CA SER A 65 18.12 5.09 -4.81
C SER A 65 17.69 6.51 -4.46
N ARG A 66 16.84 7.13 -5.28
CA ARG A 66 16.36 8.49 -5.05
C ARG A 66 14.99 8.55 -4.41
N TYR A 67 14.36 7.39 -4.16
CA TYR A 67 13.01 7.40 -3.60
C TYR A 67 12.95 8.03 -2.21
N ARG A 68 14.01 7.86 -1.44
CA ARG A 68 14.06 8.49 -0.12
C ARG A 68 13.94 10.01 -0.23
N ALA A 69 14.57 10.61 -1.23
CA ALA A 69 14.51 12.06 -1.43
C ALA A 69 13.11 12.52 -1.83
N LEU A 70 12.34 11.67 -2.53
CA LEU A 70 10.99 12.03 -2.96
C LEU A 70 10.05 12.26 -1.79
N ILE A 71 10.30 11.63 -0.67
CA ILE A 71 9.38 11.67 0.48
C ILE A 71 9.95 12.47 1.64
N GLU A 72 11.08 13.10 1.46
CA GLU A 72 11.73 13.83 2.54
C GLU A 72 10.89 15.01 2.98
N GLY A 73 10.74 15.17 4.29
CA GLY A 73 9.99 16.30 4.84
C GLY A 73 8.48 16.16 4.82
N LEU A 74 7.96 15.04 4.34
CA LEU A 74 6.52 14.82 4.30
C LEU A 74 6.02 14.27 5.63
N ASP A 75 4.76 14.59 5.96
CA ASP A 75 4.09 14.09 7.15
C ASP A 75 3.10 12.99 6.83
N ALA A 76 2.60 12.94 5.61
CA ALA A 76 1.65 11.92 5.18
C ALA A 76 1.61 11.85 3.67
N ILE A 77 1.01 10.77 3.16
CA ILE A 77 0.87 10.50 1.74
C ILE A 77 -0.62 10.29 1.45
N ALA A 78 -1.08 10.78 0.31
CA ALA A 78 -2.44 10.55 -0.14
C ALA A 78 -2.40 10.17 -1.62
N TRP A 79 -2.97 9.00 -1.96
CA TRP A 79 -2.99 8.50 -3.32
C TRP A 79 -4.42 8.35 -3.82
N ARG A 80 -4.69 8.93 -5.00
CA ARG A 80 -5.98 8.80 -5.67
C ARG A 80 -5.91 7.67 -6.67
N GLY A 81 -6.91 6.79 -6.64
CA GLY A 81 -7.07 5.78 -7.68
C GLY A 81 -6.04 4.67 -7.65
N VAL A 82 -5.74 4.15 -6.47
CA VAL A 82 -4.85 2.98 -6.36
C VAL A 82 -5.47 1.84 -7.16
N ARG A 83 -4.67 1.16 -7.95
CA ARG A 83 -5.11 0.03 -8.75
C ARG A 83 -4.06 -1.07 -8.73
N THR A 84 -4.46 -2.25 -9.18
CA THR A 84 -3.54 -3.38 -9.24
C THR A 84 -2.45 -3.12 -10.26
N ILE A 85 -1.20 -3.31 -9.86
CA ILE A 85 -0.04 -3.21 -10.74
C ILE A 85 0.17 -4.57 -11.39
N ASP A 86 0.19 -4.60 -12.73
CA ASP A 86 0.27 -5.86 -13.45
C ASP A 86 1.60 -6.10 -14.14
N GLN A 87 2.57 -5.20 -13.98
CA GLN A 87 3.90 -5.34 -14.55
C GLN A 87 4.93 -5.51 -13.45
N GLN A 88 5.71 -6.58 -13.53
CA GLN A 88 6.64 -6.93 -12.47
C GLN A 88 7.70 -5.86 -12.22
N ALA A 89 8.25 -5.25 -13.28
CA ALA A 89 9.26 -4.23 -13.09
C ALA A 89 8.71 -3.03 -12.32
N VAL A 90 7.47 -2.65 -12.60
CA VAL A 90 6.80 -1.55 -11.93
C VAL A 90 6.52 -1.93 -10.48
N ALA A 91 6.03 -3.16 -10.28
CA ALA A 91 5.69 -3.64 -8.94
C ALA A 91 6.92 -3.67 -8.02
N LEU A 92 8.07 -4.10 -8.55
CA LEU A 92 9.28 -4.16 -7.74
C LEU A 92 9.77 -2.76 -7.34
N ARG A 93 9.58 -1.77 -8.21
CA ARG A 93 9.90 -0.39 -7.86
C ARG A 93 8.96 0.14 -6.78
N PHE A 94 7.69 -0.23 -6.90
CA PHE A 94 6.70 0.17 -5.89
C PHE A 94 7.03 -0.45 -4.53
N VAL A 95 7.53 -1.69 -4.52
CA VAL A 95 7.99 -2.33 -3.27
C VAL A 95 9.08 -1.49 -2.61
N VAL A 96 10.03 -0.97 -3.40
CA VAL A 96 11.10 -0.12 -2.84
C VAL A 96 10.50 1.13 -2.21
N LEU A 97 9.54 1.76 -2.89
CA LEU A 97 8.89 2.93 -2.33
C LEU A 97 8.17 2.59 -1.02
N ALA A 98 7.44 1.47 -1.00
CA ALA A 98 6.74 1.05 0.21
C ALA A 98 7.71 0.88 1.38
N ASP A 99 8.89 0.32 1.12
CA ASP A 99 9.91 0.17 2.14
C ASP A 99 10.38 1.54 2.67
N ARG A 100 10.56 2.51 1.76
CA ARG A 100 10.99 3.86 2.18
C ARG A 100 9.92 4.56 3.00
N LEU A 101 8.65 4.43 2.59
CA LEU A 101 7.54 5.02 3.34
C LEU A 101 7.45 4.42 4.73
N TYR A 102 7.63 3.11 4.83
CA TYR A 102 7.56 2.43 6.11
C TYR A 102 8.71 2.85 7.03
N ASP A 103 9.92 3.01 6.47
CA ASP A 103 11.08 3.47 7.24
C ASP A 103 10.84 4.85 7.86
N ARG A 104 10.06 5.70 7.21
CA ARG A 104 9.74 7.04 7.68
C ARG A 104 8.43 7.09 8.44
N ASP A 105 7.73 5.96 8.54
CA ASP A 105 6.48 5.87 9.30
C ASP A 105 5.44 6.87 8.79
N LEU A 106 5.28 6.98 7.47
CA LEU A 106 4.38 7.94 6.86
C LEU A 106 2.99 7.35 6.69
N PRO A 107 1.96 7.92 7.33
CA PRO A 107 0.59 7.45 7.13
C PRO A 107 0.16 7.60 5.68
N ILE A 108 -0.66 6.68 5.20
CA ILE A 108 -1.13 6.68 3.81
C ILE A 108 -2.64 6.68 3.77
N LEU A 109 -3.20 7.68 3.11
CA LEU A 109 -4.61 7.75 2.76
C LEU A 109 -4.76 7.35 1.30
N SER A 110 -5.85 6.69 0.93
CA SER A 110 -6.00 6.28 -0.46
C SER A 110 -7.45 6.07 -0.86
N THR A 111 -7.69 6.17 -2.16
CA THR A 111 -8.91 5.70 -2.82
C THR A 111 -8.52 4.59 -3.79
N GLY A 112 -9.50 3.83 -4.27
CA GLY A 112 -9.25 2.77 -5.24
C GLY A 112 -9.26 1.41 -4.58
N VAL A 113 -8.35 0.52 -4.99
CA VAL A 113 -8.33 -0.83 -4.42
C VAL A 113 -7.56 -0.83 -3.10
N PRO A 114 -7.92 -1.73 -2.18
CA PRO A 114 -7.14 -1.87 -0.94
C PRO A 114 -5.75 -2.44 -1.23
N PHE A 115 -4.83 -2.23 -0.30
CA PHE A 115 -3.44 -2.58 -0.54
C PHE A 115 -3.18 -4.08 -0.65
N ASP A 116 -4.08 -4.92 -0.12
CA ASP A 116 -3.93 -6.35 -0.30
C ASP A 116 -4.27 -6.79 -1.73
N ARG A 117 -4.71 -5.87 -2.58
CA ARG A 117 -4.99 -6.15 -3.99
C ARG A 117 -4.13 -5.33 -4.95
N VAL A 118 -3.09 -4.69 -4.43
CA VAL A 118 -2.25 -3.85 -5.27
C VAL A 118 -1.32 -4.68 -6.18
N PHE A 119 -1.07 -5.94 -5.84
CA PHE A 119 -0.29 -6.85 -6.68
C PHE A 119 -1.19 -7.96 -7.22
N THR A 120 -0.84 -8.51 -8.39
CA THR A 120 -1.63 -9.58 -9.00
C THR A 120 -1.49 -10.87 -8.20
N GLU A 121 -2.44 -11.79 -8.42
CA GLU A 121 -2.35 -13.10 -7.79
C GLU A 121 -1.11 -13.86 -8.25
N GLU A 122 -0.72 -13.68 -9.51
CA GLU A 122 0.49 -14.31 -10.03
C GLU A 122 1.73 -13.82 -9.28
N MET A 123 1.81 -12.52 -9.04
CA MET A 123 2.92 -11.96 -8.28
C MET A 123 2.96 -12.50 -6.86
N MET A 124 1.79 -12.59 -6.22
CA MET A 124 1.71 -13.06 -4.84
C MET A 124 2.00 -14.56 -4.72
N ALA A 125 2.01 -15.29 -5.83
CA ALA A 125 2.34 -16.72 -5.84
C ALA A 125 3.69 -17.01 -6.49
N GLY A 126 4.40 -15.98 -6.96
CA GLY A 126 5.61 -16.16 -7.76
C GLY A 126 6.89 -16.08 -6.96
N GLY A 127 8.00 -15.89 -7.67
CA GLY A 127 9.33 -15.91 -7.09
C GLY A 127 9.63 -14.76 -6.14
N TYR A 128 8.93 -13.64 -6.29
CA TYR A 128 9.13 -12.48 -5.42
C TYR A 128 8.02 -12.34 -4.38
N GLN A 129 7.26 -13.41 -4.12
CA GLN A 129 6.10 -13.32 -3.24
C GLN A 129 6.45 -12.74 -1.86
N LYS A 130 7.61 -13.07 -1.32
CA LYS A 130 7.99 -12.55 0.00
C LYS A 130 8.10 -11.03 -0.01
N LYS A 131 8.66 -10.47 -1.08
CA LYS A 131 8.76 -9.02 -1.20
C LYS A 131 7.39 -8.36 -1.29
N TYR A 132 6.48 -8.97 -2.06
CA TYR A 132 5.14 -8.42 -2.23
C TYR A 132 4.33 -8.52 -0.93
N TYR A 133 4.40 -9.66 -0.24
CA TYR A 133 3.71 -9.82 1.04
C TYR A 133 4.21 -8.79 2.06
N ARG A 134 5.53 -8.60 2.11
CA ARG A 134 6.09 -7.60 3.02
C ARG A 134 5.59 -6.20 2.68
N ALA A 135 5.55 -5.87 1.39
CA ALA A 135 5.06 -4.55 0.97
C ALA A 135 3.60 -4.36 1.37
N VAL A 136 2.75 -5.36 1.14
CA VAL A 136 1.34 -5.28 1.53
C VAL A 136 1.22 -5.07 3.03
N SER A 137 1.98 -5.81 3.83
CA SER A 137 1.93 -5.67 5.29
C SER A 137 2.33 -4.28 5.72
N ARG A 138 3.38 -3.73 5.12
CA ARG A 138 3.87 -2.39 5.47
C ARG A 138 2.89 -1.30 5.06
N LEU A 139 2.36 -1.38 3.84
CA LEU A 139 1.37 -0.41 3.38
C LEU A 139 0.11 -0.47 4.22
N THR A 140 -0.31 -1.67 4.61
CA THR A 140 -1.47 -1.84 5.48
C THR A 140 -1.25 -1.18 6.83
N ALA A 141 -0.06 -1.35 7.40
CA ALA A 141 0.27 -0.71 8.68
C ALA A 141 0.20 0.80 8.58
N LEU A 142 0.73 1.37 7.48
CA LEU A 142 0.71 2.82 7.30
C LEU A 142 -0.70 3.34 7.03
N ALA A 143 -1.54 2.55 6.35
CA ALA A 143 -2.93 2.90 6.14
C ALA A 143 -3.69 2.91 7.46
N ARG A 144 -3.38 1.99 8.36
CA ARG A 144 -3.99 1.99 9.69
C ARG A 144 -3.61 3.20 10.50
N GLU A 145 -2.35 3.64 10.40
CA GLU A 145 -1.94 4.85 11.09
C GLU A 145 -2.76 6.05 10.63
N ALA A 146 -3.02 6.15 9.33
CA ALA A 146 -3.82 7.24 8.79
C ALA A 146 -5.27 7.15 9.29
N ASP A 147 -5.80 5.93 9.42
CA ASP A 147 -7.16 5.68 9.86
C ASP A 147 -7.34 6.04 11.33
N GLU A 148 -6.28 5.97 12.11
CA GLU A 148 -6.29 6.26 13.54
C GLU A 148 -5.90 7.70 13.87
N ALA A 149 -5.55 8.47 12.85
CA ALA A 149 -5.10 9.84 13.05
C ALA A 149 -6.22 10.79 13.49
#